data_f0e21c9af28e509e6ac549c8ac909e1e
#
_entry.id   f0e21c9af28e509e6ac549c8ac909e1e
#
_cell.length_a   1.000
_cell.length_b   1.000
_cell.length_c   1.000
_cell.angle_alpha   90.00
_cell.angle_beta   90.00
_cell.angle_gamma   90.00
#
_symmetry.space_group_name_H-M   'P 1'
#
loop_
_entity.id
_entity.type
_entity.pdbx_description
1 polymer ?
#
loop_
_entity_poly.entity_id
_entity_poly.type
_entity_poly.pdbx_seq_one_letter_code
_entity_poly.pdbx_strand_id
1 'polypeptide(L)'
;VKRVSVTFGSTPLRYYLASTSVGPKPNFANILVEVTDSKYTKKQEENLDAYMKANYPNAITRTMLFKLSPAVDAAIEIGFIGNNTDTLVMLTNKALDIMHRDGELINVRNSWGNKIPVWHPVYSQERAQPLGISRQSMAQSIQIGTNGMTLGEYREGDQVLPVLLKDKTIDSFRINDLRTLPVFGTARETTTLEQVVSRFDFQYKFSNVKDYNRQMVMMAQADPRRGVNAIAAFNRIWKQVQEEIDVPEGYTMKYFGEQESQAESNAALAANLPLTFFLMFVTLLFLFRSYRKPIVILLMLPLIFIGIVLGL
;
A
#
# COMPACT_ATOMS: atom_id res chain seq x y z
N VAL A 1 -23.51 -9.60 -13.45
CA VAL A 1 -22.68 -9.94 -12.28
C VAL A 1 -23.06 -11.34 -11.83
N LYS A 2 -22.06 -12.20 -11.58
CA LYS A 2 -22.28 -13.59 -11.15
C LYS A 2 -22.19 -13.69 -9.61
N ARG A 3 -21.21 -13.01 -9.01
CA ARG A 3 -20.99 -13.01 -7.57
C ARG A 3 -20.39 -11.68 -7.13
N VAL A 4 -20.74 -11.26 -5.92
CA VAL A 4 -20.12 -10.12 -5.23
C VAL A 4 -19.68 -10.59 -3.85
N SER A 5 -18.44 -10.30 -3.48
CA SER A 5 -17.90 -10.53 -2.14
C SER A 5 -17.41 -9.22 -1.58
N VAL A 6 -17.80 -8.90 -0.36
CA VAL A 6 -17.41 -7.66 0.32
C VAL A 6 -16.62 -8.02 1.58
N THR A 7 -15.49 -7.37 1.77
CA THR A 7 -14.64 -7.51 2.95
C THR A 7 -14.39 -6.13 3.54
N PHE A 8 -14.63 -5.99 4.84
CA PHE A 8 -14.40 -4.75 5.57
C PHE A 8 -13.14 -4.86 6.44
N GLY A 9 -12.43 -3.77 6.58
CA GLY A 9 -11.28 -3.66 7.48
C GLY A 9 -9.98 -4.25 6.96
N SER A 10 -9.99 -5.05 5.90
CA SER A 10 -8.79 -5.65 5.29
C SER A 10 -9.06 -6.09 3.86
N THR A 11 -8.03 -6.51 3.14
CA THR A 11 -8.22 -7.28 1.90
C THR A 11 -8.62 -8.72 2.24
N PRO A 12 -9.43 -9.36 1.39
CA PRO A 12 -9.74 -10.78 1.53
C PRO A 12 -8.49 -11.64 1.35
N LEU A 13 -8.61 -12.94 1.59
CA LEU A 13 -7.58 -13.91 1.27
C LEU A 13 -7.10 -13.74 -0.19
N ARG A 14 -5.82 -13.98 -0.43
CA ARG A 14 -5.22 -13.81 -1.75
C ARG A 14 -5.88 -14.74 -2.78
N TYR A 15 -6.65 -14.19 -3.72
CA TYR A 15 -7.29 -14.93 -4.80
C TYR A 15 -6.39 -15.16 -6.00
N TYR A 16 -5.37 -14.32 -6.19
CA TYR A 16 -4.39 -14.44 -7.27
C TYR A 16 -3.04 -13.90 -6.82
N LEU A 17 -1.97 -14.34 -7.48
CA LEU A 17 -0.60 -14.10 -7.04
C LEU A 17 -0.23 -12.62 -6.96
N ALA A 18 -0.71 -11.82 -7.91
CA ALA A 18 -0.40 -10.39 -8.00
C ALA A 18 -1.33 -9.48 -7.17
N SER A 19 -2.07 -10.02 -6.18
CA SER A 19 -2.87 -9.15 -5.30
C SER A 19 -2.02 -8.59 -4.16
N THR A 20 -2.09 -7.27 -3.98
CA THR A 20 -1.53 -6.61 -2.80
C THR A 20 -2.41 -6.87 -1.58
N SER A 21 -1.80 -7.16 -0.45
CA SER A 21 -2.51 -7.33 0.82
C SER A 21 -2.48 -6.04 1.61
N VAL A 22 -3.65 -5.55 1.99
CA VAL A 22 -3.79 -4.43 2.93
C VAL A 22 -4.10 -5.02 4.30
N GLY A 23 -3.25 -4.73 5.27
CA GLY A 23 -3.47 -5.13 6.65
C GLY A 23 -4.70 -4.48 7.28
N PRO A 24 -5.03 -4.78 8.54
CA PRO A 24 -6.22 -4.27 9.20
C PRO A 24 -6.28 -2.74 9.19
N LYS A 25 -7.34 -2.18 8.58
CA LYS A 25 -7.63 -0.74 8.52
C LYS A 25 -9.13 -0.52 8.70
N PRO A 26 -9.57 0.19 9.74
CA PRO A 26 -11.00 0.37 10.03
C PRO A 26 -11.75 1.17 8.94
N ASN A 27 -11.04 1.98 8.16
CA ASN A 27 -11.56 2.81 7.08
C ASN A 27 -11.32 2.21 5.68
N PHE A 28 -11.20 0.88 5.58
CA PHE A 28 -10.96 0.19 4.32
C PHE A 28 -12.05 -0.85 4.03
N ALA A 29 -12.46 -0.93 2.79
CA ALA A 29 -13.32 -2.01 2.29
C ALA A 29 -12.84 -2.48 0.91
N ASN A 30 -13.00 -3.77 0.65
CA ASN A 30 -12.71 -4.38 -0.64
C ASN A 30 -13.95 -5.07 -1.18
N ILE A 31 -14.29 -4.80 -2.44
CA ILE A 31 -15.42 -5.40 -3.13
C ILE A 31 -14.90 -6.18 -4.33
N LEU A 32 -15.04 -7.49 -4.28
CA LEU A 32 -14.69 -8.38 -5.39
C LEU A 32 -15.94 -8.67 -6.20
N VAL A 33 -15.92 -8.32 -7.48
CA VAL A 33 -17.04 -8.51 -8.42
C VAL A 33 -16.66 -9.54 -9.47
N GLU A 34 -17.38 -10.65 -9.52
CA GLU A 34 -17.26 -11.66 -10.56
C GLU A 34 -18.29 -11.41 -11.66
N VAL A 35 -17.84 -11.21 -12.89
CA VAL A 35 -18.71 -11.05 -14.06
C VAL A 35 -18.97 -12.39 -14.74
N THR A 36 -20.10 -12.49 -15.42
CA THR A 36 -20.54 -13.74 -16.09
C THR A 36 -19.67 -14.11 -17.29
N ASP A 37 -19.11 -13.09 -17.97
CA ASP A 37 -18.28 -13.27 -19.17
C ASP A 37 -17.20 -12.18 -19.20
N SER A 38 -15.97 -12.57 -19.51
CA SER A 38 -14.80 -11.70 -19.53
C SER A 38 -14.93 -10.51 -20.49
N LYS A 39 -15.70 -10.64 -21.57
CA LYS A 39 -15.95 -9.55 -22.53
C LYS A 39 -16.63 -8.32 -21.92
N TYR A 40 -17.38 -8.50 -20.82
CA TYR A 40 -18.06 -7.42 -20.13
C TYR A 40 -17.21 -6.76 -19.04
N THR A 41 -16.09 -7.37 -18.64
CA THR A 41 -15.30 -6.96 -17.50
C THR A 41 -14.84 -5.50 -17.60
N LYS A 42 -14.31 -5.10 -18.76
CA LYS A 42 -13.83 -3.73 -19.00
C LYS A 42 -14.96 -2.69 -18.88
N LYS A 43 -16.11 -2.96 -19.51
CA LYS A 43 -17.27 -2.06 -19.47
C LYS A 43 -17.84 -1.95 -18.05
N GLN A 44 -17.90 -3.06 -17.33
CA GLN A 44 -18.39 -3.06 -15.94
C GLN A 44 -17.45 -2.33 -14.98
N GLU A 45 -16.14 -2.41 -15.19
CA GLU A 45 -15.18 -1.63 -14.41
C GLU A 45 -15.40 -0.13 -14.62
N GLU A 46 -15.56 0.33 -15.85
CA GLU A 46 -15.82 1.75 -16.16
C GLU A 46 -17.12 2.25 -15.52
N ASN A 47 -18.18 1.45 -15.64
CA ASN A 47 -19.47 1.79 -15.05
C ASN A 47 -19.39 1.84 -13.52
N LEU A 48 -18.67 0.90 -12.91
CA LEU A 48 -18.50 0.85 -11.45
C LEU A 48 -17.65 2.01 -10.96
N ASP A 49 -16.56 2.33 -11.64
CA ASP A 49 -15.70 3.47 -11.30
C ASP A 49 -16.48 4.79 -11.37
N ALA A 50 -17.23 5.00 -12.46
CA ALA A 50 -18.08 6.18 -12.62
C ALA A 50 -19.16 6.27 -11.53
N TYR A 51 -19.82 5.15 -11.23
CA TYR A 51 -20.85 5.07 -10.19
C TYR A 51 -20.28 5.39 -8.80
N MET A 52 -19.15 4.80 -8.45
CA MET A 52 -18.51 5.02 -7.15
C MET A 52 -18.08 6.47 -6.97
N LYS A 53 -17.47 7.08 -7.98
CA LYS A 53 -17.04 8.49 -7.94
C LYS A 53 -18.23 9.46 -7.83
N ALA A 54 -19.34 9.18 -8.52
CA ALA A 54 -20.53 10.02 -8.48
C ALA A 54 -21.30 9.94 -7.16
N ASN A 55 -21.40 8.75 -6.57
CA ASN A 55 -22.25 8.51 -5.39
C ASN A 55 -21.48 8.55 -4.05
N TYR A 56 -20.15 8.37 -4.08
CA TYR A 56 -19.33 8.32 -2.86
C TYR A 56 -18.14 9.29 -2.94
N PRO A 57 -18.36 10.61 -3.07
CA PRO A 57 -17.27 11.59 -3.22
C PRO A 57 -16.37 11.69 -2.01
N ASN A 58 -16.83 11.26 -0.84
CA ASN A 58 -16.06 11.27 0.40
C ASN A 58 -15.16 10.02 0.56
N ALA A 59 -15.22 9.07 -0.38
CA ALA A 59 -14.39 7.87 -0.36
C ALA A 59 -13.35 7.94 -1.49
N ILE A 60 -12.14 7.49 -1.18
CA ILE A 60 -11.11 7.24 -2.20
C ILE A 60 -11.42 5.89 -2.83
N THR A 61 -12.08 5.92 -3.97
CA THR A 61 -12.50 4.70 -4.67
C THR A 61 -11.51 4.36 -5.78
N ARG A 62 -11.23 3.07 -5.94
CA ARG A 62 -10.35 2.55 -7.00
C ARG A 62 -10.92 1.25 -7.54
N THR A 63 -11.18 1.21 -8.83
CA THR A 63 -11.60 0.00 -9.54
C THR A 63 -10.42 -0.58 -10.30
N MET A 64 -10.17 -1.87 -10.16
CA MET A 64 -9.02 -2.55 -10.77
C MET A 64 -9.45 -3.86 -11.40
N LEU A 65 -8.91 -4.16 -12.56
CA LEU A 65 -8.93 -5.51 -13.14
C LEU A 65 -7.76 -6.34 -12.57
N PHE A 66 -7.94 -7.65 -12.53
CA PHE A 66 -6.83 -8.56 -12.23
C PHE A 66 -5.77 -8.46 -13.32
N LYS A 67 -4.54 -8.18 -12.92
CA LYS A 67 -3.37 -8.09 -13.79
C LYS A 67 -2.45 -9.28 -13.52
N LEU A 68 -1.74 -9.73 -14.55
CA LEU A 68 -0.68 -10.75 -14.43
C LEU A 68 0.70 -10.11 -14.14
N SER A 69 0.73 -8.79 -13.94
CA SER A 69 1.95 -8.06 -13.54
C SER A 69 2.27 -8.26 -12.05
N PRO A 70 3.49 -7.92 -11.61
CA PRO A 70 3.83 -7.91 -10.19
C PRO A 70 2.82 -7.12 -9.35
N ALA A 71 2.65 -7.53 -8.10
CA ALA A 71 1.77 -6.86 -7.15
C ALA A 71 2.34 -5.49 -6.77
N VAL A 72 1.80 -4.44 -7.35
CA VAL A 72 2.17 -3.04 -7.07
C VAL A 72 0.93 -2.25 -6.65
N ASP A 73 1.13 -1.30 -5.75
CA ASP A 73 0.02 -0.46 -5.27
C ASP A 73 -0.47 0.51 -6.36
N ALA A 74 0.44 1.01 -7.21
CA ALA A 74 0.13 1.86 -8.35
C ALA A 74 1.11 1.60 -9.50
N ALA A 75 0.73 1.96 -10.73
CA ALA A 75 1.60 1.83 -11.89
C ALA A 75 2.76 2.85 -11.87
N ILE A 76 2.54 4.01 -11.29
CA ILE A 76 3.52 5.07 -11.08
C ILE A 76 3.63 5.35 -9.60
N GLU A 77 4.82 5.20 -9.04
CA GLU A 77 5.12 5.43 -7.64
C GLU A 77 6.43 6.21 -7.50
N ILE A 78 6.35 7.43 -6.97
CA ILE A 78 7.50 8.29 -6.68
C ILE A 78 7.55 8.52 -5.19
N GLY A 79 8.59 8.02 -4.53
CA GLY A 79 8.75 8.07 -3.09
C GLY A 79 9.81 9.07 -2.65
N PHE A 80 9.52 9.72 -1.53
CA PHE A 80 10.44 10.56 -0.79
C PHE A 80 10.78 9.86 0.52
N ILE A 81 12.08 9.72 0.81
CA ILE A 81 12.61 8.99 1.95
C ILE A 81 13.28 10.00 2.87
N GLY A 82 13.00 9.93 4.17
CA GLY A 82 13.58 10.83 5.17
C GLY A 82 12.98 10.66 6.54
N ASN A 83 13.41 11.50 7.51
CA ASN A 83 13.08 11.31 8.91
C ASN A 83 12.02 12.27 9.46
N ASN A 84 11.55 13.25 8.68
CA ASN A 84 10.54 14.21 9.14
C ASN A 84 9.26 14.07 8.32
N THR A 85 8.17 13.79 9.02
CA THR A 85 6.84 13.59 8.42
C THR A 85 6.34 14.81 7.64
N ASP A 86 6.53 16.01 8.17
CA ASP A 86 5.96 17.22 7.55
C ASP A 86 6.68 17.55 6.24
N THR A 87 8.00 17.36 6.20
CA THR A 87 8.80 17.51 4.98
C THR A 87 8.41 16.47 3.93
N LEU A 88 8.21 15.20 4.33
CA LEU A 88 7.75 14.15 3.42
C LEU A 88 6.37 14.47 2.84
N VAL A 89 5.44 14.94 3.67
CA VAL A 89 4.12 15.38 3.22
C VAL A 89 4.22 16.53 2.23
N MET A 90 5.05 17.54 2.50
CA MET A 90 5.28 18.68 1.61
C MET A 90 5.82 18.24 0.24
N LEU A 91 6.86 17.42 0.23
CA LEU A 91 7.47 16.91 -1.01
C LEU A 91 6.49 16.05 -1.81
N THR A 92 5.79 15.14 -1.11
CA THR A 92 4.79 14.27 -1.74
C THR A 92 3.63 15.07 -2.33
N ASN A 93 3.13 16.11 -1.62
CA ASN A 93 2.06 16.95 -2.16
C ASN A 93 2.49 17.69 -3.43
N LYS A 94 3.72 18.23 -3.50
CA LYS A 94 4.25 18.81 -4.74
C LYS A 94 4.23 17.81 -5.90
N ALA A 95 4.63 16.55 -5.66
CA ALA A 95 4.58 15.51 -6.67
C ALA A 95 3.13 15.16 -7.06
N LEU A 96 2.20 15.11 -6.11
CA LEU A 96 0.78 14.91 -6.38
C LEU A 96 0.20 16.04 -7.24
N ASP A 97 0.58 17.29 -6.98
CA ASP A 97 0.14 18.45 -7.78
C ASP A 97 0.63 18.35 -9.23
N ILE A 98 1.86 17.87 -9.44
CA ILE A 98 2.39 17.60 -10.79
C ILE A 98 1.57 16.50 -11.47
N MET A 99 1.30 15.39 -10.75
CA MET A 99 0.51 14.27 -11.26
C MET A 99 -0.94 14.68 -11.60
N HIS A 100 -1.55 15.56 -10.79
CA HIS A 100 -2.90 16.07 -11.04
C HIS A 100 -2.97 16.98 -12.28
N ARG A 101 -1.91 17.73 -12.57
CA ARG A 101 -1.84 18.61 -13.76
C ARG A 101 -1.68 17.84 -15.07
N ASP A 102 -1.16 16.64 -15.03
CA ASP A 102 -0.89 15.83 -16.24
C ASP A 102 -2.15 15.47 -17.04
N GLY A 103 -3.29 15.31 -16.40
CA GLY A 103 -4.58 15.02 -17.05
C GLY A 103 -4.72 13.60 -17.63
N GLU A 104 -3.64 12.87 -17.90
CA GLU A 104 -3.64 11.48 -18.36
C GLU A 104 -3.54 10.47 -17.20
N LEU A 105 -3.34 10.97 -15.98
CA LEU A 105 -3.27 10.16 -14.77
C LEU A 105 -4.62 10.13 -14.05
N ILE A 106 -4.88 9.02 -13.39
CA ILE A 106 -6.04 8.79 -12.53
C ILE A 106 -5.60 8.19 -11.19
N ASN A 107 -6.50 8.19 -10.20
CA ASN A 107 -6.25 7.60 -8.89
C ASN A 107 -5.02 8.19 -8.18
N VAL A 108 -4.76 9.48 -8.40
CA VAL A 108 -3.64 10.21 -7.79
C VAL A 108 -3.86 10.28 -6.29
N ARG A 109 -2.91 9.76 -5.52
CA ARG A 109 -2.99 9.65 -4.06
C ARG A 109 -1.61 9.52 -3.42
N ASN A 110 -1.55 9.72 -2.11
CA ASN A 110 -0.35 9.36 -1.35
C ASN A 110 -0.47 7.95 -0.74
N SER A 111 0.66 7.33 -0.43
CA SER A 111 0.73 5.95 0.08
C SER A 111 0.30 5.80 1.55
N TRP A 112 0.29 6.89 2.33
CA TRP A 112 -0.12 6.85 3.75
C TRP A 112 -1.63 7.05 3.92
N GLY A 113 -2.32 7.55 2.88
CA GLY A 113 -3.74 7.89 2.92
C GLY A 113 -4.02 9.20 3.68
N ASN A 114 -5.25 9.36 4.12
CA ASN A 114 -5.65 10.53 4.88
C ASN A 114 -5.31 10.38 6.36
N LYS A 115 -5.03 11.52 7.02
CA LYS A 115 -4.92 11.57 8.47
C LYS A 115 -6.29 11.24 9.08
N ILE A 116 -6.29 10.40 10.09
CA ILE A 116 -7.48 10.05 10.88
C ILE A 116 -7.47 10.80 12.21
N PRO A 117 -8.66 11.13 12.75
CA PRO A 117 -8.76 11.70 14.08
C PRO A 117 -8.39 10.65 15.14
N VAL A 118 -7.52 11.03 16.05
CA VAL A 118 -7.06 10.17 17.14
C VAL A 118 -7.25 10.91 18.45
N TRP A 119 -7.96 10.28 19.40
CA TRP A 119 -8.03 10.72 20.77
C TRP A 119 -6.86 10.12 21.55
N HIS A 120 -6.07 10.99 22.16
CA HIS A 120 -4.91 10.60 22.94
C HIS A 120 -5.14 10.99 24.41
N PRO A 121 -5.47 10.03 25.30
CA PRO A 121 -5.55 10.30 26.73
C PRO A 121 -4.13 10.47 27.29
N VAL A 122 -3.84 11.65 27.84
CA VAL A 122 -2.53 11.96 28.43
C VAL A 122 -2.52 11.47 29.87
N TYR A 123 -1.82 10.37 30.11
CA TYR A 123 -1.68 9.75 31.43
C TYR A 123 -1.06 10.73 32.44
N SER A 124 -1.70 10.89 33.61
CA SER A 124 -1.20 11.66 34.75
C SER A 124 -0.67 10.74 35.82
N GLN A 125 0.64 10.72 36.02
CA GLN A 125 1.26 9.89 37.06
C GLN A 125 0.78 10.31 38.48
N GLU A 126 0.67 11.62 38.71
CA GLU A 126 0.23 12.16 40.00
C GLU A 126 -1.18 11.68 40.41
N ARG A 127 -2.09 11.58 39.46
CA ARG A 127 -3.48 11.13 39.70
C ARG A 127 -3.60 9.62 39.73
N ALA A 128 -2.82 8.91 38.93
CA ALA A 128 -2.96 7.47 38.76
C ALA A 128 -2.17 6.64 39.79
N GLN A 129 -1.01 7.16 40.24
CA GLN A 129 -0.15 6.44 41.18
C GLN A 129 -0.81 6.14 42.55
N PRO A 130 -1.53 7.08 43.20
CA PRO A 130 -2.24 6.78 44.46
C PRO A 130 -3.30 5.69 44.31
N LEU A 131 -3.86 5.52 43.09
CA LEU A 131 -4.87 4.51 42.77
C LEU A 131 -4.25 3.18 42.30
N GLY A 132 -2.93 3.06 42.30
CA GLY A 132 -2.23 1.87 41.82
C GLY A 132 -2.44 1.58 40.34
N ILE A 133 -2.73 2.61 39.52
CA ILE A 133 -2.99 2.48 38.08
C ILE A 133 -1.75 2.82 37.29
N SER A 134 -1.23 1.85 36.56
CA SER A 134 -0.10 2.04 35.63
C SER A 134 -0.56 2.48 34.24
N ARG A 135 0.38 2.98 33.40
CA ARG A 135 0.08 3.22 31.98
C ARG A 135 -0.38 1.96 31.26
N GLN A 136 0.17 0.81 31.64
CA GLN A 136 -0.20 -0.48 31.05
C GLN A 136 -1.64 -0.86 31.42
N SER A 137 -2.03 -0.72 32.71
CA SER A 137 -3.42 -0.99 33.15
C SER A 137 -4.41 -0.09 32.43
N MET A 138 -4.08 1.20 32.29
CA MET A 138 -4.89 2.16 31.53
C MET A 138 -5.03 1.74 30.06
N ALA A 139 -3.95 1.36 29.40
CA ALA A 139 -3.98 0.92 28.00
C ALA A 139 -4.80 -0.35 27.81
N GLN A 140 -4.67 -1.32 28.72
CA GLN A 140 -5.47 -2.55 28.71
C GLN A 140 -6.96 -2.27 28.91
N SER A 141 -7.31 -1.38 29.84
CA SER A 141 -8.70 -0.98 30.06
C SER A 141 -9.30 -0.31 28.82
N ILE A 142 -8.57 0.58 28.17
CA ILE A 142 -8.99 1.20 26.89
C ILE A 142 -9.17 0.12 25.82
N GLN A 143 -8.24 -0.82 25.71
CA GLN A 143 -8.33 -1.90 24.73
C GLN A 143 -9.57 -2.78 24.95
N ILE A 144 -9.86 -3.16 26.20
CA ILE A 144 -11.04 -3.94 26.55
C ILE A 144 -12.34 -3.20 26.19
N GLY A 145 -12.39 -1.90 26.49
CA GLY A 145 -13.56 -1.07 26.23
C GLY A 145 -13.76 -0.65 24.78
N THR A 146 -12.74 -0.75 23.92
CA THR A 146 -12.82 -0.30 22.51
C THR A 146 -12.76 -1.45 21.52
N ASN A 147 -11.74 -2.29 21.57
CA ASN A 147 -11.49 -3.35 20.58
C ASN A 147 -11.65 -4.76 21.15
N GLY A 148 -11.64 -4.87 22.47
CA GLY A 148 -11.50 -6.15 23.16
C GLY A 148 -10.04 -6.60 23.26
N MET A 149 -9.78 -7.43 24.26
CA MET A 149 -8.46 -8.02 24.51
C MET A 149 -8.52 -9.53 24.33
N THR A 150 -7.59 -10.11 23.61
CA THR A 150 -7.47 -11.57 23.47
C THR A 150 -6.92 -12.14 24.77
N LEU A 151 -7.69 -13.02 25.40
CA LEU A 151 -7.30 -13.71 26.63
C LEU A 151 -6.61 -15.05 26.35
N GLY A 152 -6.90 -15.67 25.21
CA GLY A 152 -6.38 -16.97 24.84
C GLY A 152 -7.00 -17.47 23.55
N GLU A 153 -6.72 -18.74 23.24
CA GLU A 153 -7.22 -19.42 22.05
C GLU A 153 -7.99 -20.68 22.45
N TYR A 154 -9.14 -20.86 21.86
CA TYR A 154 -9.91 -22.11 21.95
C TYR A 154 -9.71 -22.89 20.66
N ARG A 155 -9.30 -24.15 20.78
CA ARG A 155 -9.07 -25.04 19.63
C ARG A 155 -10.20 -26.05 19.50
N GLU A 156 -10.81 -26.08 18.34
CA GLU A 156 -11.87 -27.02 17.99
C GLU A 156 -11.53 -27.68 16.63
N GLY A 157 -11.02 -28.90 16.68
CA GLY A 157 -10.50 -29.57 15.49
C GLY A 157 -9.36 -28.78 14.85
N ASP A 158 -9.54 -28.39 13.59
CA ASP A 158 -8.57 -27.60 12.80
C ASP A 158 -8.72 -26.07 12.99
N GLN A 159 -9.72 -25.63 13.77
CA GLN A 159 -10.00 -24.21 13.98
C GLN A 159 -9.38 -23.72 15.26
N VAL A 160 -8.78 -22.53 15.20
CA VAL A 160 -8.29 -21.78 16.35
C VAL A 160 -9.15 -20.54 16.49
N LEU A 161 -9.94 -20.48 17.55
CA LEU A 161 -10.85 -19.38 17.84
C LEU A 161 -10.27 -18.51 18.94
N PRO A 162 -10.07 -17.20 18.72
CA PRO A 162 -9.61 -16.31 19.77
C PRO A 162 -10.71 -16.08 20.81
N VAL A 163 -10.38 -16.20 22.09
CA VAL A 163 -11.25 -15.82 23.21
C VAL A 163 -11.03 -14.35 23.51
N LEU A 164 -12.05 -13.52 23.25
CA LEU A 164 -11.96 -12.07 23.41
C LEU A 164 -12.71 -11.62 24.67
N LEU A 165 -12.03 -10.85 25.53
CA LEU A 165 -12.65 -10.07 26.59
C LEU A 165 -13.07 -8.71 26.03
N LYS A 166 -14.37 -8.44 26.03
CA LYS A 166 -14.97 -7.18 25.56
C LYS A 166 -15.90 -6.59 26.59
N ASP A 167 -16.02 -5.27 26.61
CA ASP A 167 -17.10 -4.62 27.31
C ASP A 167 -18.43 -4.92 26.61
N LYS A 168 -19.51 -5.12 27.37
CA LYS A 168 -20.83 -5.41 26.81
C LYS A 168 -21.38 -4.28 25.94
N THR A 169 -20.94 -3.05 26.17
CA THR A 169 -21.39 -1.84 25.48
C THR A 169 -20.54 -1.49 24.26
N ILE A 170 -19.58 -2.35 23.87
CA ILE A 170 -18.60 -2.05 22.81
C ILE A 170 -19.24 -1.70 21.45
N ASP A 171 -20.35 -2.34 21.12
CA ASP A 171 -21.04 -2.11 19.84
C ASP A 171 -21.80 -0.77 19.80
N SER A 172 -22.07 -0.17 20.95
CA SER A 172 -22.71 1.15 21.14
C SER A 172 -21.75 2.23 21.62
N PHE A 173 -20.46 1.90 21.75
CA PHE A 173 -19.43 2.78 22.28
C PHE A 173 -19.31 4.07 21.42
N ARG A 174 -19.39 5.21 22.11
CA ARG A 174 -19.17 6.54 21.53
C ARG A 174 -17.88 7.13 22.09
N ILE A 175 -17.27 8.04 21.35
CA ILE A 175 -16.02 8.68 21.78
C ILE A 175 -16.13 9.38 23.15
N ASN A 176 -17.31 9.88 23.50
CA ASN A 176 -17.56 10.51 24.81
C ASN A 176 -17.55 9.50 25.96
N ASP A 177 -17.86 8.24 25.68
CA ASP A 177 -17.89 7.17 26.68
C ASP A 177 -16.47 6.80 27.14
N LEU A 178 -15.46 7.22 26.36
CA LEU A 178 -14.06 7.04 26.73
C LEU A 178 -13.72 7.68 28.09
N ARG A 179 -14.34 8.79 28.45
CA ARG A 179 -14.09 9.48 29.70
C ARG A 179 -14.54 8.67 30.93
N THR A 180 -15.67 8.01 30.79
CA THR A 180 -16.29 7.20 31.86
C THR A 180 -15.85 5.75 31.85
N LEU A 181 -14.95 5.37 30.93
CA LEU A 181 -14.45 4.01 30.83
C LEU A 181 -13.80 3.57 32.14
N PRO A 182 -14.18 2.40 32.69
CA PRO A 182 -13.59 1.88 33.94
C PRO A 182 -12.12 1.48 33.70
N VAL A 183 -11.26 1.95 34.58
CA VAL A 183 -9.84 1.59 34.61
C VAL A 183 -9.56 0.83 35.91
N PHE A 184 -8.89 -0.31 35.77
CA PHE A 184 -8.64 -1.23 36.90
C PHE A 184 -7.23 -1.03 37.43
N GLY A 185 -7.13 -0.78 38.75
CA GLY A 185 -5.88 -0.71 39.49
C GLY A 185 -5.46 -2.05 40.08
N THR A 186 -4.27 -2.10 40.64
CA THR A 186 -3.74 -3.31 41.31
C THR A 186 -4.47 -3.65 42.63
N ALA A 187 -5.06 -2.68 43.28
CA ALA A 187 -5.78 -2.84 44.55
C ALA A 187 -7.27 -3.25 44.39
N ARG A 188 -7.70 -3.73 43.22
CA ARG A 188 -9.09 -3.99 42.84
C ARG A 188 -10.02 -2.76 42.89
N GLU A 189 -9.46 -1.58 43.04
CA GLU A 189 -10.22 -0.35 42.92
C GLU A 189 -10.45 -0.04 41.45
N THR A 190 -11.65 0.42 41.16
CA THR A 190 -12.03 0.82 39.79
C THR A 190 -12.29 2.32 39.80
N THR A 191 -11.72 3.02 38.86
CA THR A 191 -11.97 4.45 38.65
C THR A 191 -12.27 4.74 37.18
N THR A 192 -12.67 5.94 36.86
CA THR A 192 -12.89 6.34 35.47
C THR A 192 -11.59 6.82 34.79
N LEU A 193 -11.49 6.63 33.47
CA LEU A 193 -10.34 7.07 32.71
C LEU A 193 -10.06 8.57 32.90
N GLU A 194 -11.10 9.40 33.02
CA GLU A 194 -10.96 10.84 33.23
C GLU A 194 -10.20 11.19 34.52
N GLN A 195 -10.29 10.37 35.55
CA GLN A 195 -9.60 10.62 36.83
C GLN A 195 -8.11 10.35 36.77
N VAL A 196 -7.64 9.51 35.85
CA VAL A 196 -6.23 9.10 35.73
C VAL A 196 -5.48 9.80 34.58
N VAL A 197 -6.18 10.62 33.78
CA VAL A 197 -5.57 11.43 32.71
C VAL A 197 -5.56 12.91 33.08
N SER A 198 -4.58 13.65 32.57
CA SER A 198 -4.54 15.11 32.73
C SER A 198 -5.45 15.81 31.74
N ARG A 199 -5.54 15.29 30.51
CA ARG A 199 -6.37 15.80 29.42
C ARG A 199 -6.54 14.75 28.32
N PHE A 200 -7.48 15.00 27.43
CA PHE A 200 -7.64 14.27 26.19
C PHE A 200 -7.21 15.17 25.04
N ASP A 201 -6.13 14.78 24.35
CA ASP A 201 -5.65 15.50 23.16
C ASP A 201 -6.33 14.91 21.91
N PHE A 202 -6.86 15.80 21.08
CA PHE A 202 -7.40 15.43 19.77
C PHE A 202 -6.37 15.78 18.71
N GLN A 203 -5.91 14.77 17.98
CA GLN A 203 -4.86 14.92 16.98
C GLN A 203 -5.26 14.21 15.69
N TYR A 204 -4.78 14.75 14.56
CA TYR A 204 -4.87 14.05 13.27
C TYR A 204 -3.54 13.37 12.96
N LYS A 205 -3.56 12.03 12.84
CA LYS A 205 -2.37 11.22 12.55
C LYS A 205 -2.61 10.32 11.36
N PHE A 206 -1.54 9.99 10.65
CA PHE A 206 -1.62 8.93 9.64
C PHE A 206 -1.80 7.58 10.32
N SER A 207 -2.72 6.77 9.83
CA SER A 207 -3.00 5.43 10.37
C SER A 207 -1.89 4.42 10.01
N ASN A 208 -1.18 4.70 8.92
CA ASN A 208 -0.13 3.83 8.41
C ASN A 208 1.02 4.68 7.89
N VAL A 209 2.20 4.48 8.43
CA VAL A 209 3.46 5.08 7.99
C VAL A 209 4.29 3.94 7.42
N LYS A 210 4.78 4.09 6.19
CA LYS A 210 5.65 3.10 5.56
C LYS A 210 7.11 3.46 5.80
N ASP A 211 7.92 2.45 6.04
CA ASP A 211 9.36 2.58 6.17
C ASP A 211 10.08 1.86 5.03
N TYR A 212 11.17 2.43 4.60
CA TYR A 212 12.10 1.87 3.63
C TYR A 212 13.52 2.01 4.18
N ASN A 213 14.23 0.89 4.36
CA ASN A 213 15.58 0.87 4.94
C ASN A 213 15.73 1.67 6.24
N ARG A 214 14.77 1.52 7.19
CA ARG A 214 14.73 2.19 8.51
C ARG A 214 14.50 3.70 8.46
N GLN A 215 14.09 4.24 7.33
CA GLN A 215 13.66 5.63 7.18
C GLN A 215 12.22 5.66 6.70
N MET A 216 11.47 6.67 7.10
CA MET A 216 10.10 6.83 6.60
C MET A 216 10.11 7.10 5.10
N VAL A 217 9.16 6.50 4.39
CA VAL A 217 8.94 6.73 2.97
C VAL A 217 7.49 7.09 2.71
N MET A 218 7.27 8.20 2.03
CA MET A 218 5.94 8.59 1.55
C MET A 218 5.97 8.68 0.03
N MET A 219 5.02 8.03 -0.63
CA MET A 219 4.99 7.91 -2.10
C MET A 219 3.80 8.68 -2.67
N ALA A 220 4.04 9.44 -3.73
CA ALA A 220 3.01 9.90 -4.65
C ALA A 220 2.72 8.76 -5.63
N GLN A 221 1.45 8.36 -5.74
CA GLN A 221 0.99 7.22 -6.50
C GLN A 221 -0.06 7.64 -7.52
N ALA A 222 0.01 7.09 -8.73
CA ALA A 222 -0.98 7.31 -9.78
C ALA A 222 -1.06 6.10 -10.72
N ASP A 223 -2.19 5.98 -11.40
CA ASP A 223 -2.39 5.01 -12.49
C ASP A 223 -2.61 5.78 -13.81
N PRO A 224 -2.02 5.34 -14.95
CA PRO A 224 -2.29 5.95 -16.24
C PRO A 224 -3.74 5.65 -16.68
N ARG A 225 -4.36 6.59 -17.39
CA ARG A 225 -5.65 6.32 -18.06
C ARG A 225 -5.50 5.19 -19.07
N ARG A 226 -6.59 4.53 -19.39
CA ARG A 226 -6.60 3.50 -20.42
C ARG A 226 -6.11 4.04 -21.76
N GLY A 227 -5.28 3.23 -22.43
CA GLY A 227 -4.67 3.59 -23.71
C GLY A 227 -3.43 4.46 -23.58
N VAL A 228 -3.10 4.96 -22.40
CA VAL A 228 -1.85 5.67 -22.13
C VAL A 228 -0.76 4.66 -21.78
N ASN A 229 0.39 4.80 -22.44
CA ASN A 229 1.54 3.97 -22.13
C ASN A 229 2.11 4.35 -20.76
N ALA A 230 2.13 3.39 -19.83
CA ALA A 230 2.55 3.62 -18.44
C ALA A 230 4.01 4.08 -18.34
N ILE A 231 4.91 3.55 -19.19
CA ILE A 231 6.32 3.93 -19.20
C ILE A 231 6.51 5.37 -19.70
N ALA A 232 5.79 5.74 -20.77
CA ALA A 232 5.85 7.10 -21.30
C ALA A 232 5.29 8.12 -20.31
N ALA A 233 4.17 7.80 -19.65
CA ALA A 233 3.60 8.62 -18.59
C ALA A 233 4.56 8.76 -17.40
N PHE A 234 5.15 7.65 -16.95
CA PHE A 234 6.14 7.67 -15.88
C PHE A 234 7.33 8.57 -16.22
N ASN A 235 7.94 8.39 -17.40
CA ASN A 235 9.12 9.17 -17.80
C ASN A 235 8.84 10.67 -17.85
N ARG A 236 7.64 11.05 -18.32
CA ARG A 236 7.19 12.45 -18.35
C ARG A 236 7.07 13.02 -16.94
N ILE A 237 6.35 12.32 -16.05
CA ILE A 237 6.16 12.74 -14.67
C ILE A 237 7.48 12.76 -13.90
N TRP A 238 8.30 11.73 -14.04
CA TRP A 238 9.59 11.64 -13.37
C TRP A 238 10.49 12.83 -13.72
N LYS A 239 10.53 13.20 -15.00
CA LYS A 239 11.29 14.36 -15.46
C LYS A 239 10.77 15.67 -14.83
N GLN A 240 9.45 15.88 -14.84
CA GLN A 240 8.85 17.08 -14.25
C GLN A 240 9.11 17.15 -12.73
N VAL A 241 9.00 16.03 -12.03
CA VAL A 241 9.27 15.97 -10.59
C VAL A 241 10.73 16.28 -10.28
N GLN A 242 11.67 15.80 -11.09
CA GLN A 242 13.09 16.13 -10.95
C GLN A 242 13.43 17.61 -11.23
N GLU A 243 12.70 18.23 -12.15
CA GLU A 243 12.89 19.62 -12.52
C GLU A 243 12.21 20.60 -11.54
N GLU A 244 11.03 20.25 -11.02
CA GLU A 244 10.22 21.16 -10.19
C GLU A 244 10.42 20.98 -8.67
N ILE A 245 10.92 19.81 -8.22
CA ILE A 245 11.06 19.52 -6.79
C ILE A 245 12.53 19.50 -6.39
N ASP A 246 12.92 20.52 -5.64
CA ASP A 246 14.20 20.53 -4.94
C ASP A 246 14.09 19.69 -3.67
N VAL A 247 14.91 18.63 -3.59
CA VAL A 247 14.91 17.67 -2.48
C VAL A 247 15.96 18.14 -1.47
N PRO A 248 15.55 18.48 -0.23
CA PRO A 248 16.47 18.97 0.80
C PRO A 248 17.55 17.94 1.17
N GLU A 249 18.66 18.42 1.71
CA GLU A 249 19.72 17.57 2.23
C GLU A 249 19.20 16.62 3.32
N GLY A 250 19.62 15.36 3.27
CA GLY A 250 19.13 14.30 4.16
C GLY A 250 17.84 13.60 3.70
N TYR A 251 17.26 14.01 2.56
CA TYR A 251 16.16 13.33 1.92
C TYR A 251 16.57 12.72 0.57
N THR A 252 15.89 11.66 0.18
CA THR A 252 16.16 10.99 -1.10
C THR A 252 14.84 10.79 -1.85
N MET A 253 14.87 11.06 -3.15
CA MET A 253 13.78 10.76 -4.06
C MET A 253 14.11 9.51 -4.87
N LYS A 254 13.17 8.58 -4.93
CA LYS A 254 13.30 7.31 -5.65
C LYS A 254 11.97 6.89 -6.27
N TYR A 255 12.00 6.25 -7.42
CA TYR A 255 10.82 5.59 -7.98
C TYR A 255 10.71 4.15 -7.44
N PHE A 256 9.48 3.66 -7.35
CA PHE A 256 9.10 2.36 -6.82
C PHE A 256 8.15 1.64 -7.77
N GLY A 257 7.66 0.48 -7.33
CA GLY A 257 6.61 -0.25 -8.01
C GLY A 257 7.04 -0.94 -9.28
N GLU A 258 6.23 -0.82 -10.34
CA GLU A 258 6.46 -1.50 -11.61
C GLU A 258 7.77 -1.05 -12.28
N GLN A 259 8.10 0.23 -12.17
CA GLN A 259 9.30 0.80 -12.77
C GLN A 259 10.59 0.32 -12.09
N GLU A 260 10.59 0.20 -10.76
CA GLU A 260 11.72 -0.37 -10.02
C GLU A 260 11.96 -1.82 -10.42
N SER A 261 10.91 -2.64 -10.41
CA SER A 261 10.99 -4.06 -10.80
C SER A 261 11.47 -4.23 -12.24
N GLN A 262 11.03 -3.36 -13.15
CA GLN A 262 11.45 -3.39 -14.55
C GLN A 262 12.90 -2.97 -14.70
N ALA A 263 13.34 -1.92 -14.00
CA ALA A 263 14.73 -1.47 -14.02
C ALA A 263 15.68 -2.55 -13.46
N GLU A 264 15.33 -3.19 -12.36
CA GLU A 264 16.08 -4.31 -11.78
C GLU A 264 16.16 -5.50 -12.73
N SER A 265 15.04 -5.87 -13.37
CA SER A 265 14.99 -6.96 -14.34
C SER A 265 15.84 -6.64 -15.56
N ASN A 266 15.77 -5.42 -16.08
CA ASN A 266 16.58 -4.99 -17.22
C ASN A 266 18.08 -4.95 -16.86
N ALA A 267 18.43 -4.50 -15.67
CA ALA A 267 19.80 -4.51 -15.18
C ALA A 267 20.35 -5.95 -15.05
N ALA A 268 19.56 -6.86 -14.49
CA ALA A 268 19.91 -8.28 -14.36
C ALA A 268 20.08 -8.94 -15.74
N LEU A 269 19.18 -8.66 -16.69
CA LEU A 269 19.31 -9.13 -18.07
C LEU A 269 20.59 -8.57 -18.73
N ALA A 270 20.83 -7.26 -18.65
CA ALA A 270 22.01 -6.63 -19.22
C ALA A 270 23.32 -7.19 -18.66
N ALA A 271 23.36 -7.47 -17.37
CA ALA A 271 24.52 -8.08 -16.70
C ALA A 271 24.82 -9.50 -17.19
N ASN A 272 23.80 -10.30 -17.47
CA ASN A 272 23.94 -11.70 -17.85
C ASN A 272 24.02 -11.93 -19.38
N LEU A 273 23.55 -10.98 -20.18
CA LEU A 273 23.54 -11.06 -21.64
C LEU A 273 24.92 -11.34 -22.24
N PRO A 274 26.01 -10.64 -21.88
CA PRO A 274 27.34 -10.87 -22.46
C PRO A 274 27.83 -12.31 -22.20
N LEU A 275 27.64 -12.82 -20.98
CA LEU A 275 28.01 -14.20 -20.64
C LEU A 275 27.21 -15.22 -21.43
N THR A 276 25.91 -14.99 -21.58
CA THR A 276 25.01 -15.87 -22.35
C THR A 276 25.41 -15.91 -23.83
N PHE A 277 25.70 -14.76 -24.44
CA PHE A 277 26.19 -14.68 -25.79
C PHE A 277 27.55 -15.37 -25.97
N PHE A 278 28.46 -15.18 -25.02
CA PHE A 278 29.76 -15.84 -25.01
C PHE A 278 29.61 -17.37 -24.99
N LEU A 279 28.81 -17.91 -24.05
CA LEU A 279 28.57 -19.35 -23.92
C LEU A 279 27.89 -19.89 -25.19
N MET A 280 26.92 -19.18 -25.73
CA MET A 280 26.26 -19.56 -26.98
C MET A 280 27.29 -19.60 -28.15
N PHE A 281 28.14 -18.60 -28.25
CA PHE A 281 29.19 -18.56 -29.29
C PHE A 281 30.17 -19.73 -29.12
N VAL A 282 30.62 -20.02 -27.89
CA VAL A 282 31.50 -21.14 -27.59
C VAL A 282 30.82 -22.47 -27.96
N THR A 283 29.57 -22.65 -27.62
CA THR A 283 28.79 -23.87 -27.96
C THR A 283 28.69 -24.04 -29.49
N LEU A 284 28.42 -22.96 -30.22
CA LEU A 284 28.37 -22.99 -31.67
C LEU A 284 29.75 -23.30 -32.28
N LEU A 285 30.86 -22.81 -31.72
CA LEU A 285 32.21 -23.13 -32.14
C LEU A 285 32.49 -24.64 -32.03
N PHE A 286 32.14 -25.24 -30.90
CA PHE A 286 32.31 -26.68 -30.69
C PHE A 286 31.42 -27.49 -31.64
N LEU A 287 30.19 -27.08 -31.86
CA LEU A 287 29.23 -27.75 -32.73
C LEU A 287 29.68 -27.76 -34.20
N PHE A 288 30.09 -26.58 -34.70
CA PHE A 288 30.43 -26.42 -36.13
C PHE A 288 31.91 -26.62 -36.44
N ARG A 289 32.76 -26.78 -35.43
CA ARG A 289 34.23 -26.87 -35.57
C ARG A 289 34.81 -25.83 -36.51
N SER A 290 34.22 -24.64 -36.55
CA SER A 290 34.59 -23.51 -37.42
C SER A 290 34.09 -22.22 -36.80
N TYR A 291 34.88 -21.15 -36.86
CA TYR A 291 34.49 -19.81 -36.38
C TYR A 291 33.64 -19.03 -37.37
N ARG A 292 33.72 -19.34 -38.68
CA ARG A 292 32.95 -18.64 -39.71
C ARG A 292 31.44 -18.88 -39.62
N LYS A 293 31.02 -20.13 -39.38
CA LYS A 293 29.60 -20.49 -39.32
C LYS A 293 28.86 -19.84 -38.14
N PRO A 294 29.38 -19.85 -36.91
CA PRO A 294 28.77 -19.12 -35.80
C PRO A 294 28.61 -17.62 -36.03
N ILE A 295 29.62 -16.97 -36.62
CA ILE A 295 29.56 -15.55 -36.94
C ILE A 295 28.42 -15.25 -37.91
N VAL A 296 28.26 -16.06 -38.97
CA VAL A 296 27.15 -15.88 -39.93
C VAL A 296 25.80 -16.04 -39.24
N ILE A 297 25.65 -17.03 -38.34
CA ILE A 297 24.40 -17.23 -37.56
C ILE A 297 24.12 -16.01 -36.68
N LEU A 298 25.12 -15.49 -35.98
CA LEU A 298 24.95 -14.29 -35.15
C LEU A 298 24.59 -13.04 -35.94
N LEU A 299 25.15 -12.90 -37.15
CA LEU A 299 24.83 -11.81 -38.08
C LEU A 299 23.40 -11.90 -38.63
N MET A 300 22.78 -13.08 -38.61
CA MET A 300 21.36 -13.23 -38.98
C MET A 300 20.39 -12.79 -37.88
N LEU A 301 20.79 -12.67 -36.59
CA LEU A 301 19.92 -12.23 -35.51
C LEU A 301 19.27 -10.85 -35.76
N PRO A 302 19.99 -9.81 -36.21
CA PRO A 302 19.36 -8.53 -36.54
C PRO A 302 18.28 -8.62 -37.62
N LEU A 303 18.46 -9.53 -38.62
CA LEU A 303 17.47 -9.74 -39.67
C LEU A 303 16.16 -10.36 -39.11
N ILE A 304 16.24 -11.17 -38.08
CA ILE A 304 15.06 -11.73 -37.41
C ILE A 304 14.25 -10.59 -36.78
N PHE A 305 14.89 -9.60 -36.15
CA PHE A 305 14.20 -8.44 -35.59
C PHE A 305 13.45 -7.63 -36.68
N ILE A 306 14.05 -7.45 -37.83
CA ILE A 306 13.37 -6.79 -38.96
C ILE A 306 12.14 -7.58 -39.39
N GLY A 307 12.25 -8.92 -39.46
CA GLY A 307 11.12 -9.79 -39.80
C GLY A 307 9.98 -9.72 -38.76
N ILE A 308 10.30 -9.64 -37.48
CA ILE A 308 9.30 -9.51 -36.38
C ILE A 308 8.58 -8.15 -36.47
N VAL A 309 9.32 -7.05 -36.70
CA VAL A 309 8.73 -5.71 -36.81
C VAL A 309 7.84 -5.56 -38.04
N LEU A 310 8.15 -6.25 -39.14
CA LEU A 310 7.32 -6.23 -40.36
C LEU A 310 6.12 -7.19 -40.28
N GLY A 311 6.17 -8.19 -39.42
CA GLY A 311 5.11 -9.22 -39.25
C GLY A 311 4.11 -8.93 -38.14
N LEU A 312 4.34 -7.94 -37.26
CA LEU A 312 3.46 -7.46 -36.22
C LEU A 312 2.67 -6.23 -36.71
#